data_11c8477407d05783c96eef61f09fb7db
#
_entry.id   11c8477407d05783c96eef61f09fb7db
#
_cell.length_a   1.000
_cell.length_b   1.000
_cell.length_c   1.000
_cell.angle_alpha   90.00
_cell.angle_beta   90.00
_cell.angle_gamma   90.00
#
_symmetry.space_group_name_H-M   'P 1'
#
loop_
_entity.id
_entity.type
_entity.pdbx_description
1 polymer ?
#
loop_
_entity_poly.entity_id
_entity_poly.type
_entity_poly.pdbx_seq_one_letter_code
_entity_poly.pdbx_strand_id
1 'polypeptide(L)'
;LANVAVVGAQWGDEGKGKIVDWLSNRADMVVRFQGGHNAGHTLVVDGKVYKLALLPSGVVQGKPSIIGNGVVVDPWHLVGEIGKIEAQGIKISPEVLIVADNACLILPIHPALDVAREAAASAPGARIGTTGRGIGPAYEDKVGRRAIRVCDLANVDDLKVKIDRLRSHHDPLRAGLGLEPIDPEALLAQLLEIAPKILPYVQPAWRVLDQARRDGKRVLFEGAQGAFLDVDHGTYPYVTSSNTVAGQAAAGSGIGPRGVGYVLGIVKAYTTRVGEGPFACELNDEVGTHLATVGREVGVNTGRARRCGWFDAVLVRQSVAINGIDGIALTKLDVLDGLKTLKICTGYRIDGQVLDYLPSSLKAQAAAEPVFEEMEGWSESTAGARSFRDLNANAVKYVRRIEELIGAPVALLSTSPERDDTIMMHDPFRG
;
A
#
# COMPACT_ATOMS: atom_id res chain seq x y z
N LEU A 1 -16.41 18.26 -8.16
CA LEU A 1 -16.24 16.86 -7.74
C LEU A 1 -14.75 16.62 -7.50
N ALA A 2 -14.40 16.16 -6.32
CA ALA A 2 -13.02 15.87 -5.97
C ALA A 2 -12.62 14.45 -6.43
N ASN A 3 -11.38 14.29 -6.86
CA ASN A 3 -10.74 12.98 -6.87
C ASN A 3 -10.43 12.56 -5.43
N VAL A 4 -10.17 11.28 -5.21
CA VAL A 4 -9.82 10.77 -3.89
C VAL A 4 -8.53 9.96 -3.98
N ALA A 5 -7.56 10.27 -3.14
CA ALA A 5 -6.36 9.46 -2.96
C ALA A 5 -6.44 8.70 -1.63
N VAL A 6 -6.39 7.38 -1.70
CA VAL A 6 -6.41 6.49 -0.53
C VAL A 6 -4.98 6.08 -0.21
N VAL A 7 -4.53 6.40 1.00
CA VAL A 7 -3.20 6.05 1.50
C VAL A 7 -3.29 5.33 2.83
N GLY A 8 -2.40 4.38 3.09
CA GLY A 8 -2.23 3.83 4.43
C GLY A 8 -1.49 4.83 5.32
N ALA A 9 -2.02 5.13 6.49
CA ALA A 9 -1.45 6.13 7.39
C ALA A 9 -0.54 5.54 8.49
N GLN A 10 -0.35 4.23 8.49
CA GLN A 10 0.48 3.48 9.46
C GLN A 10 1.54 2.65 8.71
N TRP A 11 1.76 1.40 9.08
CA TRP A 11 2.71 0.47 8.44
C TRP A 11 2.08 -0.50 7.43
N GLY A 12 1.02 -0.12 6.75
CA GLY A 12 0.26 -1.01 5.89
C GLY A 12 -0.71 -1.89 6.67
N ASP A 13 -1.45 -2.74 5.94
CA ASP A 13 -2.44 -3.66 6.53
C ASP A 13 -3.56 -2.99 7.34
N GLU A 14 -3.83 -1.70 7.09
CA GLU A 14 -4.87 -0.93 7.78
C GLU A 14 -6.30 -1.30 7.35
N GLY A 15 -6.47 -2.23 6.40
CA GLY A 15 -7.79 -2.59 5.87
C GLY A 15 -8.20 -1.76 4.66
N LYS A 16 -7.23 -1.25 3.89
CA LYS A 16 -7.46 -0.45 2.67
C LYS A 16 -8.40 -1.12 1.68
N GLY A 17 -8.30 -2.44 1.49
CA GLY A 17 -9.09 -3.16 0.50
C GLY A 17 -10.59 -2.95 0.62
N LYS A 18 -11.16 -3.03 1.83
CA LYS A 18 -12.58 -2.77 2.08
C LYS A 18 -12.98 -1.35 1.70
N ILE A 19 -12.18 -0.36 2.13
CA ILE A 19 -12.48 1.06 1.91
C ILE A 19 -12.33 1.41 0.42
N VAL A 20 -11.30 0.90 -0.25
CA VAL A 20 -11.09 1.08 -1.68
C VAL A 20 -12.24 0.46 -2.48
N ASP A 21 -12.68 -0.75 -2.13
CA ASP A 21 -13.83 -1.40 -2.76
C ASP A 21 -15.11 -0.57 -2.58
N TRP A 22 -15.36 -0.08 -1.37
CA TRP A 22 -16.49 0.78 -1.08
C TRP A 22 -16.46 2.09 -1.88
N LEU A 23 -15.29 2.73 -1.99
CA LEU A 23 -15.10 3.98 -2.75
C LEU A 23 -15.11 3.73 -4.27
N SER A 24 -14.59 2.60 -4.74
CA SER A 24 -14.51 2.30 -6.17
C SER A 24 -15.86 2.28 -6.85
N ASN A 25 -16.94 1.90 -6.14
CA ASN A 25 -18.31 1.99 -6.67
C ASN A 25 -18.73 3.42 -7.00
N ARG A 26 -18.16 4.40 -6.34
CA ARG A 26 -18.49 5.82 -6.46
C ARG A 26 -17.54 6.56 -7.41
N ALA A 27 -16.42 5.94 -7.75
CA ALA A 27 -15.46 6.45 -8.72
C ALA A 27 -15.84 6.06 -10.15
N ASP A 28 -15.41 6.85 -11.12
CA ASP A 28 -15.54 6.56 -12.53
C ASP A 28 -14.31 5.86 -13.08
N MET A 29 -13.15 5.95 -12.39
CA MET A 29 -11.87 5.37 -12.75
C MET A 29 -11.06 5.07 -11.49
N VAL A 30 -10.24 4.01 -11.53
CA VAL A 30 -9.33 3.62 -10.42
C VAL A 30 -7.89 3.58 -10.92
N VAL A 31 -6.95 4.11 -10.14
CA VAL A 31 -5.54 4.22 -10.52
C VAL A 31 -4.64 3.68 -9.41
N ARG A 32 -3.81 2.70 -9.72
CA ARG A 32 -2.66 2.32 -8.88
C ARG A 32 -1.45 3.16 -9.29
N PHE A 33 -0.78 3.77 -8.33
CA PHE A 33 0.26 4.74 -8.63
C PHE A 33 1.66 4.38 -8.08
N GLN A 34 1.80 3.28 -7.31
CA GLN A 34 3.09 2.85 -6.76
C GLN A 34 3.08 1.39 -6.31
N GLY A 35 4.25 0.86 -5.97
CA GLY A 35 4.42 -0.52 -5.55
C GLY A 35 4.50 -1.48 -6.73
N GLY A 36 4.13 -2.71 -6.50
CA GLY A 36 4.10 -3.78 -7.48
C GLY A 36 3.16 -4.89 -7.01
N HIS A 37 3.44 -6.13 -7.40
CA HIS A 37 2.65 -7.29 -6.96
C HIS A 37 3.03 -7.80 -5.55
N ASN A 38 3.82 -7.05 -4.79
CA ASN A 38 4.12 -7.34 -3.38
C ASN A 38 2.95 -6.99 -2.45
N ALA A 39 2.05 -6.10 -2.84
CA ALA A 39 0.86 -5.74 -2.10
C ALA A 39 -0.36 -6.44 -2.70
N GLY A 40 -0.92 -7.38 -1.98
CA GLY A 40 -2.19 -7.99 -2.35
C GLY A 40 -3.34 -7.47 -1.52
N HIS A 41 -4.51 -7.38 -2.13
CA HIS A 41 -5.75 -7.08 -1.43
C HIS A 41 -6.88 -8.00 -1.92
N THR A 42 -7.83 -8.22 -1.03
CA THR A 42 -9.00 -9.05 -1.31
C THR A 42 -10.22 -8.16 -1.41
N LEU A 43 -11.00 -8.36 -2.45
CA LEU A 43 -12.30 -7.72 -2.67
C LEU A 43 -13.39 -8.78 -2.59
N VAL A 44 -14.54 -8.39 -2.08
CA VAL A 44 -15.75 -9.23 -2.10
C VAL A 44 -16.83 -8.46 -2.84
N VAL A 45 -17.18 -8.92 -4.04
CA VAL A 45 -18.19 -8.30 -4.88
C VAL A 45 -19.25 -9.36 -5.20
N ASP A 46 -20.51 -9.07 -4.86
CA ASP A 46 -21.65 -9.97 -5.05
C ASP A 46 -21.41 -11.39 -4.49
N GLY A 47 -20.79 -11.46 -3.31
CA GLY A 47 -20.46 -12.70 -2.62
C GLY A 47 -19.28 -13.49 -3.19
N LYS A 48 -18.65 -13.00 -4.26
CA LYS A 48 -17.46 -13.60 -4.84
C LYS A 48 -16.19 -12.92 -4.34
N VAL A 49 -15.17 -13.71 -4.06
CA VAL A 49 -13.88 -13.24 -3.55
C VAL A 49 -12.88 -13.09 -4.70
N TYR A 50 -12.32 -11.90 -4.85
CA TYR A 50 -11.28 -11.58 -5.82
C TYR A 50 -10.00 -11.21 -5.09
N LYS A 51 -8.89 -11.87 -5.45
CA LYS A 51 -7.57 -11.57 -4.90
C LYS A 51 -6.75 -10.85 -5.97
N LEU A 52 -6.45 -9.58 -5.72
CA LEU A 52 -5.70 -8.72 -6.63
C LEU A 52 -4.32 -8.40 -6.05
N ALA A 53 -3.35 -8.21 -6.93
CA ALA A 53 -2.00 -7.77 -6.58
C ALA A 53 -1.55 -6.58 -7.44
N LEU A 54 -1.49 -6.69 -8.76
CA LEU A 54 -1.20 -5.61 -9.71
C LEU A 54 -2.46 -4.90 -10.21
N LEU A 55 -3.51 -5.66 -10.48
CA LEU A 55 -4.75 -5.10 -11.01
C LEU A 55 -5.38 -4.11 -10.02
N PRO A 56 -5.77 -2.91 -10.50
CA PRO A 56 -6.55 -1.99 -9.67
C PRO A 56 -7.93 -2.57 -9.36
N SER A 57 -8.50 -2.19 -8.22
CA SER A 57 -9.79 -2.72 -7.75
C SER A 57 -10.96 -2.47 -8.71
N GLY A 58 -10.91 -1.41 -9.50
CA GLY A 58 -11.95 -1.05 -10.46
C GLY A 58 -12.20 -2.08 -11.56
N VAL A 59 -11.20 -2.92 -11.89
CA VAL A 59 -11.36 -3.95 -12.95
C VAL A 59 -12.47 -4.95 -12.62
N VAL A 60 -12.65 -5.29 -11.34
CA VAL A 60 -13.68 -6.23 -10.87
C VAL A 60 -15.10 -5.69 -11.12
N GLN A 61 -15.22 -4.39 -11.22
CA GLN A 61 -16.48 -3.68 -11.48
C GLN A 61 -16.62 -3.23 -12.96
N GLY A 62 -15.70 -3.67 -13.83
CA GLY A 62 -15.67 -3.28 -15.24
C GLY A 62 -15.36 -1.80 -15.47
N LYS A 63 -14.76 -1.11 -14.51
CA LYS A 63 -14.42 0.32 -14.61
C LYS A 63 -13.04 0.52 -15.22
N PRO A 64 -12.83 1.58 -16.00
CA PRO A 64 -11.51 1.97 -16.46
C PRO A 64 -10.53 2.04 -15.29
N SER A 65 -9.44 1.33 -15.42
CA SER A 65 -8.47 1.15 -14.34
C SER A 65 -7.06 1.25 -14.88
N ILE A 66 -6.21 2.04 -14.22
CA ILE A 66 -4.86 2.36 -14.69
C ILE A 66 -3.82 1.77 -13.74
N ILE A 67 -2.86 1.04 -14.29
CA ILE A 67 -1.57 0.78 -13.65
C ILE A 67 -0.64 1.91 -14.06
N GLY A 68 -0.37 2.83 -13.14
CA GLY A 68 0.41 4.05 -13.36
C GLY A 68 1.91 3.79 -13.51
N ASN A 69 2.62 4.79 -13.99
CA ASN A 69 4.07 4.73 -14.20
C ASN A 69 4.90 4.60 -12.91
N GLY A 70 4.32 4.89 -11.76
CA GLY A 70 4.95 4.67 -10.46
C GLY A 70 4.98 3.22 -10.01
N VAL A 71 4.19 2.35 -10.64
CA VAL A 71 4.18 0.91 -10.38
C VAL A 71 5.34 0.23 -11.14
N VAL A 72 6.00 -0.74 -10.51
CA VAL A 72 6.89 -1.67 -11.20
C VAL A 72 6.09 -2.92 -11.55
N VAL A 73 6.03 -3.25 -12.83
CA VAL A 73 5.11 -4.22 -13.41
C VAL A 73 5.84 -5.52 -13.73
N ASP A 74 5.46 -6.60 -13.07
CA ASP A 74 5.82 -7.94 -13.49
C ASP A 74 4.83 -8.38 -14.58
N PRO A 75 5.23 -8.47 -15.85
CA PRO A 75 4.31 -8.73 -16.94
C PRO A 75 3.77 -10.16 -16.93
N TRP A 76 4.55 -11.13 -16.45
CA TRP A 76 4.09 -12.53 -16.33
C TRP A 76 3.05 -12.66 -15.21
N HIS A 77 3.31 -12.01 -14.08
CA HIS A 77 2.34 -11.97 -12.99
C HIS A 77 1.04 -11.28 -13.43
N LEU A 78 1.14 -10.17 -14.15
CA LEU A 78 -0.03 -9.43 -14.64
C LEU A 78 -0.89 -10.29 -15.57
N VAL A 79 -0.29 -10.96 -16.54
CA VAL A 79 -1.02 -11.88 -17.46
C VAL A 79 -1.67 -13.02 -16.68
N GLY A 80 -0.96 -13.61 -15.73
CA GLY A 80 -1.52 -14.66 -14.87
C GLY A 80 -2.68 -14.16 -13.99
N GLU A 81 -2.60 -12.94 -13.49
CA GLU A 81 -3.67 -12.32 -12.69
C GLU A 81 -4.91 -12.01 -13.56
N ILE A 82 -4.72 -11.44 -14.75
CA ILE A 82 -5.79 -11.25 -15.75
C ILE A 82 -6.52 -12.56 -16.00
N GLY A 83 -5.78 -13.63 -16.32
CA GLY A 83 -6.40 -14.94 -16.59
C GLY A 83 -7.20 -15.49 -15.42
N LYS A 84 -6.74 -15.30 -14.19
CA LYS A 84 -7.48 -15.72 -12.98
C LYS A 84 -8.80 -14.96 -12.79
N ILE A 85 -8.78 -13.66 -13.06
CA ILE A 85 -9.99 -12.81 -12.93
C ILE A 85 -10.96 -13.12 -14.08
N GLU A 86 -10.48 -13.33 -15.30
CA GLU A 86 -11.31 -13.73 -16.43
C GLU A 86 -11.95 -15.12 -16.23
N ALA A 87 -11.24 -16.07 -15.61
CA ALA A 87 -11.79 -17.37 -15.22
C ALA A 87 -12.93 -17.27 -14.20
N GLN A 88 -13.01 -16.16 -13.46
CA GLN A 88 -14.12 -15.86 -12.54
C GLN A 88 -15.30 -15.12 -13.23
N GLY A 89 -15.23 -14.92 -14.55
CA GLY A 89 -16.30 -14.35 -15.36
C GLY A 89 -16.23 -12.84 -15.59
N ILE A 90 -15.10 -12.20 -15.24
CA ILE A 90 -14.89 -10.76 -15.48
C ILE A 90 -14.01 -10.59 -16.72
N LYS A 91 -14.55 -9.93 -17.76
CA LYS A 91 -13.78 -9.60 -18.95
C LYS A 91 -12.87 -8.41 -18.71
N ILE A 92 -11.57 -8.58 -18.97
CA ILE A 92 -10.58 -7.50 -18.90
C ILE A 92 -10.14 -7.14 -20.33
N SER A 93 -10.65 -6.03 -20.82
CA SER A 93 -10.34 -5.49 -22.15
C SER A 93 -9.45 -4.25 -22.05
N PRO A 94 -8.88 -3.75 -23.15
CA PRO A 94 -8.12 -2.50 -23.19
C PRO A 94 -8.90 -1.24 -22.75
N GLU A 95 -10.22 -1.29 -22.75
CA GLU A 95 -11.08 -0.22 -22.24
C GLU A 95 -11.19 -0.28 -20.71
N VAL A 96 -11.01 -1.46 -20.12
CA VAL A 96 -11.09 -1.69 -18.67
C VAL A 96 -9.73 -1.58 -18.02
N LEU A 97 -8.66 -2.11 -18.64
CA LEU A 97 -7.31 -2.05 -18.10
C LEU A 97 -6.40 -1.22 -19.00
N ILE A 98 -5.70 -0.29 -18.40
CA ILE A 98 -4.67 0.54 -19.02
C ILE A 98 -3.38 0.36 -18.23
N VAL A 99 -2.28 0.08 -18.94
CA VAL A 99 -0.93 0.02 -18.37
C VAL A 99 -0.15 1.22 -18.92
N ALA A 100 0.43 2.02 -18.01
CA ALA A 100 1.22 3.17 -18.41
C ALA A 100 2.41 2.74 -19.28
N ASP A 101 2.55 3.34 -20.45
CA ASP A 101 3.62 3.06 -21.42
C ASP A 101 5.03 3.25 -20.85
N ASN A 102 5.17 4.16 -19.89
CA ASN A 102 6.43 4.50 -19.22
C ASN A 102 6.64 3.82 -17.86
N ALA A 103 5.79 2.85 -17.48
CA ALA A 103 6.04 2.02 -16.31
C ALA A 103 7.25 1.09 -16.52
N CYS A 104 8.01 0.84 -15.44
CA CYS A 104 9.16 -0.06 -15.48
C CYS A 104 8.75 -1.51 -15.26
N LEU A 105 9.42 -2.44 -15.93
CA LEU A 105 9.18 -3.87 -15.79
C LEU A 105 9.99 -4.47 -14.64
N ILE A 106 9.39 -5.42 -13.95
CA ILE A 106 10.10 -6.41 -13.16
C ILE A 106 10.48 -7.55 -14.10
N LEU A 107 11.77 -7.85 -14.17
CA LEU A 107 12.32 -8.92 -14.98
C LEU A 107 12.69 -10.12 -14.10
N PRO A 108 12.86 -11.33 -14.64
CA PRO A 108 13.24 -12.52 -13.86
C PRO A 108 14.53 -12.36 -13.05
N ILE A 109 15.42 -11.47 -13.48
CA ILE A 109 16.67 -11.14 -12.76
C ILE A 109 16.42 -10.43 -11.43
N HIS A 110 15.34 -9.67 -11.28
CA HIS A 110 15.05 -8.87 -10.09
C HIS A 110 14.66 -9.73 -8.87
N PRO A 111 13.72 -10.69 -8.94
CA PRO A 111 13.45 -11.61 -7.84
C PRO A 111 14.68 -12.45 -7.45
N ALA A 112 15.45 -12.92 -8.43
CA ALA A 112 16.67 -13.68 -8.17
C ALA A 112 17.69 -12.88 -7.35
N LEU A 113 17.87 -11.60 -7.69
CA LEU A 113 18.75 -10.68 -6.99
C LEU A 113 18.23 -10.37 -5.58
N ASP A 114 16.93 -10.13 -5.43
CA ASP A 114 16.26 -9.83 -4.16
C ASP A 114 16.47 -10.98 -3.16
N VAL A 115 16.20 -12.21 -3.57
CA VAL A 115 16.39 -13.42 -2.75
C VAL A 115 17.87 -13.64 -2.39
N ALA A 116 18.79 -13.47 -3.36
CA ALA A 116 20.21 -13.66 -3.11
C ALA A 116 20.79 -12.64 -2.11
N ARG A 117 20.38 -11.39 -2.18
CA ARG A 117 20.77 -10.33 -1.24
C ARG A 117 20.26 -10.63 0.18
N GLU A 118 18.98 -11.01 0.34
CA GLU A 118 18.42 -11.38 1.65
C GLU A 118 19.14 -12.61 2.24
N ALA A 119 19.51 -13.60 1.41
CA ALA A 119 20.25 -14.77 1.84
C ALA A 119 21.71 -14.44 2.25
N ALA A 120 22.36 -13.52 1.54
CA ALA A 120 23.72 -13.07 1.84
C ALA A 120 23.81 -12.17 3.08
N ALA A 121 22.72 -11.59 3.54
CA ALA A 121 22.65 -10.74 4.71
C ALA A 121 22.76 -11.55 5.99
N SER A 122 24.00 -11.76 6.48
CA SER A 122 24.31 -12.61 7.63
C SER A 122 24.43 -11.86 8.96
N ALA A 123 24.64 -10.56 8.94
CA ALA A 123 24.74 -9.76 10.17
C ALA A 123 23.37 -9.55 10.84
N PRO A 124 23.30 -9.48 12.18
CA PRO A 124 22.08 -9.12 12.89
C PRO A 124 21.54 -7.77 12.40
N GLY A 125 20.26 -7.72 12.02
CA GLY A 125 19.62 -6.51 11.48
C GLY A 125 19.96 -6.16 10.03
N ALA A 126 20.73 -6.99 9.33
CA ALA A 126 21.08 -6.78 7.91
C ALA A 126 19.94 -7.17 6.95
N ARG A 127 19.04 -8.04 7.39
CA ARG A 127 17.85 -8.43 6.60
C ARG A 127 16.77 -7.37 6.70
N ILE A 128 16.21 -7.01 5.56
CA ILE A 128 15.07 -6.09 5.47
C ILE A 128 13.75 -6.85 5.64
N GLY A 129 13.73 -8.13 5.29
CA GLY A 129 12.53 -8.97 5.29
C GLY A 129 11.68 -8.72 4.05
N THR A 130 12.30 -8.62 2.88
CA THR A 130 11.62 -8.39 1.60
C THR A 130 10.66 -9.54 1.26
N THR A 131 9.80 -9.31 0.27
CA THR A 131 8.88 -10.34 -0.23
C THR A 131 9.56 -11.28 -1.25
N GLY A 132 10.81 -11.01 -1.64
CA GLY A 132 11.55 -11.78 -2.66
C GLY A 132 10.98 -11.64 -4.07
N ARG A 133 10.18 -10.60 -4.34
CA ARG A 133 9.49 -10.40 -5.63
C ARG A 133 10.20 -9.43 -6.55
N GLY A 134 11.40 -8.99 -6.19
CA GLY A 134 12.22 -8.12 -7.03
C GLY A 134 11.77 -6.67 -7.10
N ILE A 135 10.94 -6.21 -6.18
CA ILE A 135 10.42 -4.83 -6.16
C ILE A 135 11.57 -3.85 -5.99
N GLY A 136 12.43 -4.04 -4.98
CA GLY A 136 13.58 -3.19 -4.71
C GLY A 136 14.53 -3.09 -5.90
N PRO A 137 15.04 -4.22 -6.41
CA PRO A 137 15.91 -4.22 -7.58
C PRO A 137 15.32 -3.56 -8.82
N ALA A 138 14.00 -3.68 -9.06
CA ALA A 138 13.33 -3.00 -10.17
C ALA A 138 13.30 -1.47 -9.98
N TYR A 139 13.04 -0.98 -8.76
CA TYR A 139 13.13 0.46 -8.47
C TYR A 139 14.57 0.98 -8.54
N GLU A 140 15.57 0.19 -8.12
CA GLU A 140 16.99 0.53 -8.31
C GLU A 140 17.31 0.72 -9.80
N ASP A 141 16.85 -0.16 -10.67
CA ASP A 141 17.05 -0.04 -12.11
C ASP A 141 16.32 1.16 -12.71
N LYS A 142 15.12 1.47 -12.20
CA LYS A 142 14.38 2.67 -12.60
C LYS A 142 15.17 3.95 -12.32
N VAL A 143 15.62 4.16 -11.08
CA VAL A 143 16.39 5.38 -10.71
C VAL A 143 17.81 5.35 -11.25
N GLY A 144 18.39 4.16 -11.47
CA GLY A 144 19.65 3.92 -12.17
C GLY A 144 19.55 4.14 -13.68
N ARG A 145 18.36 4.41 -14.22
CA ARG A 145 18.10 4.73 -15.64
C ARG A 145 18.50 3.62 -16.59
N ARG A 146 18.38 2.34 -16.16
CA ARG A 146 18.69 1.13 -16.96
C ARG A 146 17.49 0.19 -17.07
N ALA A 147 16.35 0.53 -16.45
CA ALA A 147 15.14 -0.28 -16.54
C ALA A 147 14.62 -0.43 -17.97
N ILE A 148 14.06 -1.58 -18.25
CA ILE A 148 13.18 -1.80 -19.42
C ILE A 148 11.80 -1.31 -19.04
N ARG A 149 11.20 -0.47 -19.88
CA ARG A 149 9.83 0.04 -19.74
C ARG A 149 8.84 -0.78 -20.56
N VAL A 150 7.58 -0.63 -20.24
CA VAL A 150 6.49 -1.33 -20.96
C VAL A 150 6.48 -0.98 -22.45
N CYS A 151 6.70 0.29 -22.81
CA CYS A 151 6.78 0.74 -24.22
C CYS A 151 7.92 0.09 -25.01
N ASP A 152 8.99 -0.34 -24.34
CA ASP A 152 10.14 -0.96 -25.00
C ASP A 152 9.80 -2.34 -25.58
N LEU A 153 8.77 -2.98 -25.08
CA LEU A 153 8.28 -4.28 -25.57
C LEU A 153 7.85 -4.24 -27.07
N ALA A 154 7.61 -3.05 -27.60
CA ALA A 154 7.23 -2.85 -28.99
C ALA A 154 8.43 -2.82 -29.97
N ASN A 155 9.67 -2.74 -29.46
CA ASN A 155 10.86 -2.57 -30.29
C ASN A 155 11.97 -3.56 -29.87
N VAL A 156 12.21 -4.56 -30.73
CA VAL A 156 13.19 -5.61 -30.48
C VAL A 156 14.63 -5.11 -30.41
N ASP A 157 14.99 -4.13 -31.23
CA ASP A 157 16.36 -3.61 -31.27
C ASP A 157 16.65 -2.78 -30.01
N ASP A 158 15.68 -1.99 -29.52
CA ASP A 158 15.80 -1.30 -28.25
C ASP A 158 15.93 -2.25 -27.07
N LEU A 159 15.18 -3.37 -27.10
CA LEU A 159 15.29 -4.40 -26.06
C LEU A 159 16.68 -5.01 -25.98
N LYS A 160 17.32 -5.33 -27.13
CA LYS A 160 18.69 -5.89 -27.17
C LYS A 160 19.68 -4.90 -26.52
N VAL A 161 19.64 -3.63 -26.90
CA VAL A 161 20.51 -2.58 -26.32
C VAL A 161 20.32 -2.44 -24.81
N LYS A 162 19.06 -2.47 -24.37
CA LYS A 162 18.74 -2.35 -22.93
C LYS A 162 19.13 -3.59 -22.13
N ILE A 163 18.98 -4.78 -22.68
CA ILE A 163 19.46 -6.04 -22.08
C ILE A 163 20.98 -5.98 -21.88
N ASP A 164 21.75 -5.54 -22.89
CA ASP A 164 23.20 -5.43 -22.76
C ASP A 164 23.60 -4.41 -21.68
N ARG A 165 22.85 -3.31 -21.56
CA ARG A 165 23.05 -2.33 -20.49
C ARG A 165 22.76 -2.90 -19.11
N LEU A 166 21.70 -3.70 -18.96
CA LEU A 166 21.40 -4.41 -17.72
C LEU A 166 22.51 -5.39 -17.33
N ARG A 167 23.00 -6.18 -18.30
CA ARG A 167 24.09 -7.13 -18.09
C ARG A 167 25.36 -6.46 -17.59
N SER A 168 25.76 -5.36 -18.23
CA SER A 168 26.97 -4.60 -17.83
C SER A 168 26.93 -4.18 -16.36
N HIS A 169 25.76 -3.92 -15.82
CA HIS A 169 25.58 -3.57 -14.42
C HIS A 169 25.41 -4.79 -13.50
N HIS A 170 24.56 -5.72 -13.90
CA HIS A 170 24.13 -6.81 -13.02
C HIS A 170 25.08 -8.01 -13.01
N ASP A 171 25.77 -8.33 -14.11
CA ASP A 171 26.61 -9.53 -14.17
C ASP A 171 27.76 -9.52 -13.14
N PRO A 172 28.50 -8.42 -12.91
CA PRO A 172 29.48 -8.35 -11.83
C PRO A 172 28.87 -8.54 -10.42
N LEU A 173 27.70 -7.95 -10.17
CA LEU A 173 27.00 -8.10 -8.90
C LEU A 173 26.48 -9.53 -8.70
N ARG A 174 25.94 -10.13 -9.75
CA ARG A 174 25.46 -11.51 -9.73
C ARG A 174 26.60 -12.49 -9.45
N ALA A 175 27.75 -12.31 -10.09
CA ALA A 175 28.95 -13.11 -9.81
C ALA A 175 29.37 -13.03 -8.35
N GLY A 176 29.36 -11.83 -7.74
CA GLY A 176 29.64 -11.64 -6.33
C GLY A 176 28.65 -12.31 -5.36
N LEU A 177 27.42 -12.57 -5.83
CA LEU A 177 26.37 -13.26 -5.07
C LEU A 177 26.25 -14.75 -5.44
N GLY A 178 27.15 -15.28 -6.27
CA GLY A 178 27.11 -16.68 -6.72
C GLY A 178 25.98 -17.00 -7.69
N LEU A 179 25.46 -16.00 -8.41
CA LEU A 179 24.43 -16.15 -9.43
C LEU A 179 25.08 -16.23 -10.83
N GLU A 180 24.49 -17.00 -11.72
CA GLU A 180 24.90 -17.06 -13.12
C GLU A 180 24.72 -15.72 -13.82
N PRO A 181 25.54 -15.37 -14.82
CA PRO A 181 25.33 -14.20 -15.67
C PRO A 181 23.96 -14.21 -16.34
N ILE A 182 23.48 -13.05 -16.73
CA ILE A 182 22.22 -12.91 -17.48
C ILE A 182 22.43 -13.52 -18.88
N ASP A 183 21.58 -14.47 -19.26
CA ASP A 183 21.48 -14.96 -20.62
C ASP A 183 20.64 -13.96 -21.45
N PRO A 184 21.26 -13.20 -22.37
CA PRO A 184 20.56 -12.16 -23.13
C PRO A 184 19.55 -12.72 -24.11
N GLU A 185 19.83 -13.87 -24.71
CA GLU A 185 18.94 -14.50 -25.70
C GLU A 185 17.71 -15.08 -25.00
N ALA A 186 17.88 -15.74 -23.86
CA ALA A 186 16.78 -16.25 -23.08
C ALA A 186 15.88 -15.12 -22.54
N LEU A 187 16.46 -14.04 -22.03
CA LEU A 187 15.68 -12.89 -21.54
C LEU A 187 14.93 -12.20 -22.69
N LEU A 188 15.57 -12.00 -23.84
CA LEU A 188 14.93 -11.44 -25.02
C LEU A 188 13.75 -12.31 -25.48
N ALA A 189 13.94 -13.62 -25.56
CA ALA A 189 12.89 -14.56 -25.97
C ALA A 189 11.67 -14.48 -25.04
N GLN A 190 11.88 -14.43 -23.73
CA GLN A 190 10.82 -14.28 -22.73
C GLN A 190 10.06 -12.96 -22.90
N LEU A 191 10.77 -11.86 -23.15
CA LEU A 191 10.16 -10.54 -23.36
C LEU A 191 9.33 -10.51 -24.66
N LEU A 192 9.82 -11.13 -25.73
CA LEU A 192 9.09 -11.22 -27.01
C LEU A 192 7.85 -12.11 -26.92
N GLU A 193 7.87 -13.15 -26.09
CA GLU A 193 6.72 -14.01 -25.84
C GLU A 193 5.62 -13.29 -25.06
N ILE A 194 5.98 -12.48 -24.05
CA ILE A 194 5.01 -11.78 -23.21
C ILE A 194 4.48 -10.49 -23.84
N ALA A 195 5.26 -9.85 -24.73
CA ALA A 195 4.94 -8.55 -25.32
C ALA A 195 3.53 -8.50 -25.96
N PRO A 196 3.09 -9.45 -26.82
CA PRO A 196 1.78 -9.39 -27.45
C PRO A 196 0.61 -9.51 -26.46
N LYS A 197 0.86 -10.02 -25.24
CA LYS A 197 -0.15 -10.15 -24.20
C LYS A 197 -0.29 -8.86 -23.36
N ILE A 198 0.71 -7.98 -23.36
CA ILE A 198 0.75 -6.73 -22.60
C ILE A 198 0.45 -5.52 -23.47
N LEU A 199 1.03 -5.43 -24.66
CA LEU A 199 0.94 -4.29 -25.57
C LEU A 199 -0.48 -3.79 -25.86
N PRO A 200 -1.52 -4.64 -25.96
CA PRO A 200 -2.89 -4.18 -26.17
C PRO A 200 -3.42 -3.23 -25.07
N TYR A 201 -2.89 -3.33 -23.84
CA TYR A 201 -3.30 -2.49 -22.69
C TYR A 201 -2.50 -1.19 -22.57
N VAL A 202 -1.47 -1.00 -23.38
CA VAL A 202 -0.49 0.08 -23.18
C VAL A 202 -0.98 1.39 -23.74
N GLN A 203 -1.02 2.41 -22.90
CA GLN A 203 -1.39 3.78 -23.26
C GLN A 203 -0.61 4.80 -22.40
N PRO A 204 -0.42 6.03 -22.88
CA PRO A 204 0.13 7.11 -22.05
C PRO A 204 -0.89 7.51 -20.95
N ALA A 205 -0.66 7.02 -19.74
CA ALA A 205 -1.60 7.16 -18.61
C ALA A 205 -1.93 8.63 -18.30
N TRP A 206 -0.94 9.54 -18.36
CA TRP A 206 -1.16 10.96 -18.13
C TRP A 206 -2.21 11.58 -19.08
N ARG A 207 -2.21 11.13 -20.34
CA ARG A 207 -3.17 11.61 -21.35
C ARG A 207 -4.58 11.12 -21.07
N VAL A 208 -4.72 9.86 -20.65
CA VAL A 208 -6.00 9.28 -20.25
C VAL A 208 -6.56 10.03 -19.04
N LEU A 209 -5.71 10.34 -18.06
CA LEU A 209 -6.11 11.08 -16.87
C LEU A 209 -6.46 12.54 -17.17
N ASP A 210 -5.73 13.20 -18.07
CA ASP A 210 -6.10 14.57 -18.49
C ASP A 210 -7.44 14.60 -19.20
N GLN A 211 -7.74 13.61 -20.03
CA GLN A 211 -9.06 13.49 -20.66
C GLN A 211 -10.14 13.24 -19.59
N ALA A 212 -9.92 12.32 -18.66
CA ALA A 212 -10.85 12.04 -17.56
C ALA A 212 -11.16 13.32 -16.74
N ARG A 213 -10.11 14.14 -16.47
CA ARG A 213 -10.27 15.42 -15.80
C ARG A 213 -11.13 16.40 -16.61
N ARG A 214 -10.91 16.51 -17.91
CA ARG A 214 -11.72 17.37 -18.80
C ARG A 214 -13.18 16.94 -18.85
N ASP A 215 -13.40 15.62 -18.79
CA ASP A 215 -14.74 15.02 -18.80
C ASP A 215 -15.43 15.05 -17.42
N GLY A 216 -14.79 15.65 -16.40
CA GLY A 216 -15.33 15.76 -15.05
C GLY A 216 -15.46 14.42 -14.32
N LYS A 217 -14.66 13.42 -14.69
CA LYS A 217 -14.65 12.09 -14.07
C LYS A 217 -14.04 12.12 -12.68
N ARG A 218 -14.57 11.27 -11.79
CA ARG A 218 -14.05 11.05 -10.45
C ARG A 218 -13.00 9.93 -10.49
N VAL A 219 -11.78 10.25 -10.10
CA VAL A 219 -10.68 9.31 -10.07
C VAL A 219 -10.38 8.91 -8.63
N LEU A 220 -10.29 7.60 -8.39
CA LEU A 220 -9.81 7.02 -7.15
C LEU A 220 -8.36 6.57 -7.32
N PHE A 221 -7.45 7.20 -6.61
CA PHE A 221 -6.05 6.77 -6.54
C PHE A 221 -5.89 5.78 -5.39
N GLU A 222 -5.54 4.55 -5.74
CA GLU A 222 -5.40 3.42 -4.82
C GLU A 222 -3.93 3.25 -4.43
N GLY A 223 -3.57 3.64 -3.21
CA GLY A 223 -2.26 3.42 -2.63
C GLY A 223 -2.08 2.00 -2.10
N ALA A 224 -0.83 1.57 -2.04
CA ALA A 224 -0.42 0.32 -1.43
C ALA A 224 0.53 0.60 -0.25
N GLN A 225 0.74 -0.37 0.63
CA GLN A 225 1.54 -0.26 1.86
C GLN A 225 1.00 0.83 2.81
N GLY A 226 1.87 1.60 3.45
CA GLY A 226 1.50 2.67 4.38
C GLY A 226 2.61 3.71 4.51
N ALA A 227 2.32 4.86 5.09
CA ALA A 227 3.21 6.01 5.17
C ALA A 227 4.55 5.69 5.86
N PHE A 228 4.56 4.81 6.86
CA PHE A 228 5.79 4.43 7.56
C PHE A 228 6.56 3.28 6.90
N LEU A 229 6.08 2.80 5.75
CA LEU A 229 6.82 1.97 4.80
C LEU A 229 7.33 2.77 3.59
N ASP A 230 7.11 4.08 3.56
CA ASP A 230 7.63 4.97 2.51
C ASP A 230 9.15 5.02 2.54
N VAL A 231 9.81 4.99 1.37
CA VAL A 231 11.26 4.93 1.25
C VAL A 231 11.97 6.17 1.84
N ASP A 232 11.32 7.33 1.83
CA ASP A 232 11.86 8.59 2.36
C ASP A 232 11.39 8.87 3.79
N HIS A 233 10.09 8.69 4.05
CA HIS A 233 9.43 9.12 5.30
C HIS A 233 9.20 7.98 6.29
N GLY A 234 9.42 6.73 5.91
CA GLY A 234 9.20 5.56 6.75
C GLY A 234 10.33 5.26 7.72
N THR A 235 10.19 4.12 8.39
CA THR A 235 11.17 3.61 9.36
C THR A 235 12.34 2.91 8.66
N TYR A 236 13.10 3.68 7.89
CA TYR A 236 14.24 3.21 7.12
C TYR A 236 15.28 2.49 8.00
N PRO A 237 15.86 1.33 7.59
CA PRO A 237 15.74 0.71 6.27
C PRO A 237 14.55 -0.28 6.11
N TYR A 238 13.72 -0.45 7.12
CA TYR A 238 12.59 -1.39 7.15
C TYR A 238 11.37 -0.78 6.46
N VAL A 239 11.50 -0.53 5.17
CA VAL A 239 10.53 0.16 4.30
C VAL A 239 10.41 -0.56 2.96
N THR A 240 9.39 -0.20 2.16
CA THR A 240 9.33 -0.57 0.75
C THR A 240 10.25 0.36 -0.09
N SER A 241 10.49 -0.01 -1.33
CA SER A 241 11.38 0.76 -2.22
C SER A 241 10.66 1.85 -3.01
N SER A 242 9.40 2.13 -2.70
CA SER A 242 8.63 3.19 -3.35
C SER A 242 8.18 4.25 -2.36
N ASN A 243 7.85 5.44 -2.89
CA ASN A 243 7.08 6.40 -2.13
C ASN A 243 5.63 5.94 -2.04
N THR A 244 5.09 5.89 -0.81
CA THR A 244 3.73 5.44 -0.50
C THR A 244 2.81 6.58 -0.12
N VAL A 245 3.36 7.78 0.00
CA VAL A 245 2.65 9.01 0.39
C VAL A 245 1.77 9.55 -0.73
N ALA A 246 0.77 10.35 -0.39
CA ALA A 246 -0.22 10.87 -1.34
C ALA A 246 0.36 11.67 -2.51
N GLY A 247 1.49 12.37 -2.29
CA GLY A 247 2.21 13.07 -3.36
C GLY A 247 2.63 12.17 -4.51
N GLN A 248 2.85 10.88 -4.25
CA GLN A 248 3.19 9.89 -5.27
C GLN A 248 2.02 9.61 -6.23
N ALA A 249 0.78 9.87 -5.85
CA ALA A 249 -0.35 9.74 -6.76
C ALA A 249 -0.19 10.65 -7.99
N ALA A 250 0.35 11.85 -7.80
CA ALA A 250 0.66 12.75 -8.92
C ALA A 250 1.84 12.24 -9.76
N ALA A 251 2.99 11.99 -9.14
CA ALA A 251 4.20 11.55 -9.85
C ALA A 251 4.04 10.16 -10.50
N GLY A 252 3.37 9.23 -9.81
CA GLY A 252 3.22 7.83 -10.22
C GLY A 252 2.07 7.56 -11.20
N SER A 253 1.25 8.55 -11.52
CA SER A 253 0.19 8.43 -12.52
C SER A 253 0.27 9.46 -13.64
N GLY A 254 1.03 10.54 -13.43
CA GLY A 254 1.16 11.64 -14.39
C GLY A 254 0.03 12.67 -14.32
N ILE A 255 -0.82 12.62 -13.28
CA ILE A 255 -1.75 13.73 -13.01
C ILE A 255 -1.01 14.90 -12.35
N GLY A 256 -1.45 16.13 -12.62
CA GLY A 256 -0.87 17.27 -11.92
C GLY A 256 -1.17 17.23 -10.40
N PRO A 257 -0.30 17.80 -9.53
CA PRO A 257 -0.48 17.70 -8.07
C PRO A 257 -1.86 18.16 -7.56
N ARG A 258 -2.42 19.18 -8.17
CA ARG A 258 -3.78 19.68 -7.84
C ARG A 258 -4.90 18.72 -8.21
N GLY A 259 -4.61 17.69 -9.04
CA GLY A 259 -5.56 16.68 -9.48
C GLY A 259 -5.67 15.49 -8.53
N VAL A 260 -4.87 15.41 -7.48
CA VAL A 260 -4.93 14.33 -6.48
C VAL A 260 -6.25 14.37 -5.71
N GLY A 261 -6.74 15.58 -5.39
CA GLY A 261 -8.02 15.79 -4.72
C GLY A 261 -7.98 15.54 -3.22
N TYR A 262 -9.04 14.96 -2.67
CA TYR A 262 -9.16 14.65 -1.26
C TYR A 262 -8.24 13.49 -0.86
N VAL A 263 -7.44 13.65 0.16
CA VAL A 263 -6.57 12.59 0.69
C VAL A 263 -7.23 11.89 1.87
N LEU A 264 -7.58 10.64 1.68
CA LEU A 264 -8.16 9.78 2.70
C LEU A 264 -7.08 8.87 3.30
N GLY A 265 -6.73 9.08 4.55
CA GLY A 265 -5.82 8.21 5.31
C GLY A 265 -6.55 7.00 5.89
N ILE A 266 -6.10 5.79 5.61
CA ILE A 266 -6.65 4.60 6.26
C ILE A 266 -5.86 4.33 7.52
N VAL A 267 -6.58 4.22 8.63
CA VAL A 267 -6.02 4.07 9.99
C VAL A 267 -6.75 2.94 10.70
N LYS A 268 -6.02 2.02 11.28
CA LYS A 268 -6.56 1.00 12.16
C LYS A 268 -6.73 1.58 13.58
N ALA A 269 -7.77 1.19 14.29
CA ALA A 269 -8.04 1.63 15.67
C ALA A 269 -6.96 1.19 16.69
N TYR A 270 -5.98 0.42 16.26
CA TYR A 270 -4.76 0.04 16.94
C TYR A 270 -3.63 0.00 15.92
N THR A 271 -2.41 -0.39 16.31
CA THR A 271 -1.28 -0.40 15.39
C THR A 271 -0.82 -1.82 15.12
N THR A 272 -0.50 -2.11 13.85
CA THR A 272 0.16 -3.38 13.48
C THR A 272 1.36 -3.13 12.58
N ARG A 273 2.34 -4.03 12.67
CA ARG A 273 3.52 -4.03 11.82
C ARG A 273 3.91 -5.45 11.42
N VAL A 274 4.29 -5.63 10.17
CA VAL A 274 4.89 -6.88 9.67
C VAL A 274 6.41 -6.72 9.59
N GLY A 275 7.14 -7.78 9.95
CA GLY A 275 8.59 -7.84 9.80
C GLY A 275 9.34 -7.10 10.88
N GLU A 276 10.61 -6.83 10.58
CA GLU A 276 11.59 -6.26 11.48
C GLU A 276 11.41 -4.75 11.69
N GLY A 277 12.20 -4.21 12.61
CA GLY A 277 12.28 -2.79 12.89
C GLY A 277 11.55 -2.34 14.15
N PRO A 278 11.83 -1.11 14.61
CA PRO A 278 11.28 -0.55 15.83
C PRO A 278 9.76 -0.42 15.83
N PHE A 279 9.14 -0.69 16.98
CA PHE A 279 7.69 -0.54 17.19
C PHE A 279 7.45 -0.16 18.64
N ALA A 280 7.44 1.13 18.94
CA ALA A 280 7.39 1.65 20.31
C ALA A 280 6.15 1.20 21.09
N CYS A 281 5.00 1.09 20.43
CA CYS A 281 3.72 0.73 21.06
C CYS A 281 3.42 -0.78 21.05
N GLU A 282 4.39 -1.62 20.67
CA GLU A 282 4.21 -3.07 20.58
C GLU A 282 3.82 -3.70 21.92
N LEU A 283 2.91 -4.66 21.87
CA LEU A 283 2.39 -5.40 23.01
C LEU A 283 2.70 -6.89 22.88
N ASN A 284 3.37 -7.43 23.91
CA ASN A 284 3.68 -8.86 24.04
C ASN A 284 2.95 -9.46 25.26
N ASP A 285 1.74 -9.00 25.54
CA ASP A 285 0.91 -9.35 26.67
C ASP A 285 -0.46 -9.92 26.20
N GLU A 286 -1.38 -10.07 27.16
CA GLU A 286 -2.74 -10.55 26.87
C GLU A 286 -3.50 -9.64 25.90
N VAL A 287 -3.29 -8.32 25.97
CA VAL A 287 -3.92 -7.36 25.05
C VAL A 287 -3.36 -7.53 23.65
N GLY A 288 -2.04 -7.66 23.51
CA GLY A 288 -1.42 -7.94 22.22
C GLY A 288 -1.94 -9.24 21.59
N THR A 289 -2.13 -10.29 22.40
CA THR A 289 -2.73 -11.57 21.99
C THR A 289 -4.19 -11.38 21.56
N HIS A 290 -4.97 -10.59 22.30
CA HIS A 290 -6.36 -10.26 21.94
C HIS A 290 -6.42 -9.56 20.57
N LEU A 291 -5.63 -8.51 20.38
CA LEU A 291 -5.58 -7.77 19.11
C LEU A 291 -5.21 -8.68 17.93
N ALA A 292 -4.21 -9.55 18.12
CA ALA A 292 -3.77 -10.48 17.07
C ALA A 292 -4.83 -11.49 16.71
N THR A 293 -5.52 -12.06 17.71
CA THR A 293 -6.50 -13.15 17.55
C THR A 293 -7.82 -12.62 17.02
N VAL A 294 -8.44 -11.65 17.71
CA VAL A 294 -9.73 -11.07 17.33
C VAL A 294 -9.58 -10.29 16.01
N GLY A 295 -8.49 -9.55 15.87
CA GLY A 295 -8.16 -8.82 14.65
C GLY A 295 -7.75 -9.71 13.47
N ARG A 296 -7.53 -11.02 13.68
CA ARG A 296 -7.02 -11.96 12.66
C ARG A 296 -5.79 -11.39 11.96
N GLU A 297 -4.80 -10.97 12.76
CA GLU A 297 -3.65 -10.23 12.27
C GLU A 297 -2.59 -11.17 11.68
N VAL A 298 -2.93 -11.72 10.50
CA VAL A 298 -2.04 -12.56 9.67
C VAL A 298 -2.08 -12.04 8.24
N GLY A 299 -0.91 -11.93 7.62
CA GLY A 299 -0.78 -11.47 6.24
C GLY A 299 -1.44 -12.42 5.24
N VAL A 300 -2.41 -11.93 4.46
CA VAL A 300 -3.19 -12.73 3.50
C VAL A 300 -2.30 -13.41 2.44
N ASN A 301 -1.25 -12.73 1.99
CA ASN A 301 -0.37 -13.24 0.94
C ASN A 301 0.89 -13.94 1.46
N THR A 302 1.35 -13.57 2.64
CA THR A 302 2.64 -14.05 3.17
C THR A 302 2.49 -15.04 4.31
N GLY A 303 1.29 -15.14 4.90
CA GLY A 303 1.06 -15.94 6.11
C GLY A 303 1.83 -15.45 7.35
N ARG A 304 2.53 -14.31 7.26
CA ARG A 304 3.30 -13.75 8.38
C ARG A 304 2.37 -13.18 9.44
N ALA A 305 2.63 -13.49 10.71
CA ALA A 305 1.96 -12.85 11.83
C ALA A 305 2.32 -11.34 11.86
N ARG A 306 1.32 -10.53 12.17
CA ARG A 306 1.51 -9.09 12.40
C ARG A 306 1.75 -8.85 13.87
N ARG A 307 2.75 -8.07 14.20
CA ARG A 307 3.02 -7.53 15.53
C ARG A 307 1.93 -6.51 15.83
N CYS A 308 1.38 -6.52 17.03
CA CYS A 308 0.26 -5.66 17.43
C CYS A 308 0.66 -4.72 18.55
N GLY A 309 0.08 -3.55 18.59
CA GLY A 309 0.30 -2.55 19.64
C GLY A 309 -0.85 -1.57 19.77
N TRP A 310 -0.80 -0.72 20.79
CA TRP A 310 -1.77 0.34 20.99
C TRP A 310 -1.76 1.35 19.84
N PHE A 311 -2.85 2.12 19.75
CA PHE A 311 -2.94 3.20 18.76
C PHE A 311 -1.83 4.24 19.00
N ASP A 312 -1.09 4.54 17.93
CA ASP A 312 0.01 5.50 17.95
C ASP A 312 -0.42 6.81 17.29
N ALA A 313 -0.86 7.77 18.12
CA ALA A 313 -1.31 9.07 17.62
C ALA A 313 -0.14 9.92 17.10
N VAL A 314 1.09 9.69 17.57
CA VAL A 314 2.28 10.40 17.09
C VAL A 314 2.54 10.05 15.64
N LEU A 315 2.57 8.74 15.31
CA LEU A 315 2.74 8.27 13.93
C LEU A 315 1.63 8.79 13.02
N VAL A 316 0.37 8.63 13.43
CA VAL A 316 -0.75 9.01 12.58
C VAL A 316 -0.78 10.53 12.35
N ARG A 317 -0.52 11.35 13.36
CA ARG A 317 -0.41 12.80 13.22
C ARG A 317 0.71 13.20 12.25
N GLN A 318 1.87 12.55 12.35
CA GLN A 318 2.97 12.75 11.40
C GLN A 318 2.56 12.36 9.98
N SER A 319 1.85 11.24 9.84
CA SER A 319 1.31 10.81 8.54
C SER A 319 0.29 11.79 7.98
N VAL A 320 -0.58 12.36 8.82
CA VAL A 320 -1.54 13.41 8.42
C VAL A 320 -0.80 14.60 7.80
N ALA A 321 0.27 15.07 8.45
CA ALA A 321 1.06 16.19 7.97
C ALA A 321 1.80 15.88 6.64
N ILE A 322 2.46 14.72 6.56
CA ILE A 322 3.27 14.32 5.38
C ILE A 322 2.39 14.10 4.15
N ASN A 323 1.22 13.51 4.33
CA ASN A 323 0.31 13.18 3.23
C ASN A 323 -0.66 14.33 2.89
N GLY A 324 -0.84 15.31 3.77
CA GLY A 324 -1.92 16.28 3.66
C GLY A 324 -3.29 15.59 3.76
N ILE A 325 -3.48 14.71 4.76
CA ILE A 325 -4.72 13.96 4.94
C ILE A 325 -5.85 14.92 5.33
N ASP A 326 -6.92 14.92 4.53
CA ASP A 326 -8.13 15.72 4.77
C ASP A 326 -9.10 15.05 5.75
N GLY A 327 -9.07 13.72 5.80
CA GLY A 327 -9.82 12.91 6.74
C GLY A 327 -9.35 11.47 6.73
N ILE A 328 -9.75 10.72 7.76
CA ILE A 328 -9.35 9.31 7.90
C ILE A 328 -10.54 8.36 7.76
N ALA A 329 -10.25 7.15 7.29
CA ALA A 329 -11.11 5.99 7.47
C ALA A 329 -10.55 5.16 8.62
N LEU A 330 -11.25 5.16 9.75
CA LEU A 330 -10.88 4.38 10.93
C LEU A 330 -11.46 2.96 10.79
N THR A 331 -10.60 1.96 10.87
CA THR A 331 -10.97 0.56 10.67
C THR A 331 -10.78 -0.26 11.93
N LYS A 332 -11.46 -1.40 12.02
CA LYS A 332 -11.28 -2.40 13.09
C LYS A 332 -11.55 -1.89 14.49
N LEU A 333 -12.52 -0.99 14.66
CA LEU A 333 -12.95 -0.52 15.97
C LEU A 333 -13.50 -1.69 16.81
N ASP A 334 -14.22 -2.61 16.19
CA ASP A 334 -14.82 -3.82 16.76
C ASP A 334 -13.80 -4.75 17.43
N VAL A 335 -12.55 -4.71 17.03
CA VAL A 335 -11.47 -5.51 17.65
C VAL A 335 -11.17 -5.07 19.08
N LEU A 336 -11.49 -3.82 19.43
CA LEU A 336 -11.30 -3.29 20.78
C LEU A 336 -12.45 -3.62 21.74
N ASP A 337 -13.55 -4.21 21.25
CA ASP A 337 -14.68 -4.60 22.08
C ASP A 337 -14.24 -5.57 23.20
N GLY A 338 -14.73 -5.34 24.41
CA GLY A 338 -14.41 -6.13 25.59
C GLY A 338 -13.15 -5.74 26.36
N LEU A 339 -12.34 -4.83 25.82
CA LEU A 339 -11.19 -4.29 26.56
C LEU A 339 -11.65 -3.25 27.59
N LYS A 340 -11.22 -3.41 28.85
CA LYS A 340 -11.60 -2.51 29.94
C LYS A 340 -10.88 -1.17 29.90
N THR A 341 -9.64 -1.18 29.45
CA THR A 341 -8.78 0.01 29.34
C THR A 341 -8.13 0.03 27.98
N LEU A 342 -8.12 1.19 27.35
CA LEU A 342 -7.42 1.45 26.10
C LEU A 342 -6.31 2.45 26.35
N LYS A 343 -5.24 2.37 25.56
CA LYS A 343 -4.15 3.34 25.63
C LYS A 343 -3.88 3.92 24.24
N ILE A 344 -3.57 5.21 24.23
CA ILE A 344 -3.16 5.94 23.04
C ILE A 344 -1.78 6.51 23.27
N CYS A 345 -0.82 6.22 22.39
CA CYS A 345 0.50 6.85 22.46
C CYS A 345 0.41 8.29 21.98
N THR A 346 0.80 9.22 22.86
CA THR A 346 0.74 10.67 22.61
C THR A 346 2.13 11.32 22.49
N GLY A 347 3.19 10.57 22.79
CA GLY A 347 4.58 11.04 22.70
C GLY A 347 5.57 9.89 22.82
N TYR A 348 6.83 10.14 22.48
CA TYR A 348 7.93 9.23 22.70
C TYR A 348 8.95 9.83 23.66
N ARG A 349 9.29 9.10 24.74
CA ARG A 349 10.41 9.47 25.60
C ARG A 349 11.69 8.89 25.05
N ILE A 350 12.65 9.76 24.73
CA ILE A 350 13.97 9.41 24.23
C ILE A 350 14.98 10.28 24.98
N ASP A 351 15.97 9.65 25.61
CA ASP A 351 17.03 10.35 26.41
C ASP A 351 16.44 11.39 27.40
N GLY A 352 15.32 11.05 28.05
CA GLY A 352 14.63 11.89 29.03
C GLY A 352 13.74 13.01 28.46
N GLN A 353 13.74 13.21 27.17
CA GLN A 353 12.87 14.18 26.49
C GLN A 353 11.65 13.49 25.87
N VAL A 354 10.51 14.15 25.91
CA VAL A 354 9.30 13.68 25.22
C VAL A 354 9.18 14.38 23.87
N LEU A 355 9.24 13.59 22.80
CA LEU A 355 9.07 14.05 21.43
C LEU A 355 7.64 13.80 20.96
N ASP A 356 7.14 14.69 20.11
CA ASP A 356 5.84 14.60 19.47
C ASP A 356 5.91 14.16 18.00
N TYR A 357 7.04 13.60 17.59
CA TYR A 357 7.31 13.03 16.27
C TYR A 357 8.23 11.82 16.36
N LEU A 358 8.22 10.96 15.33
CA LEU A 358 9.15 9.84 15.21
C LEU A 358 10.45 10.33 14.56
N PRO A 359 11.60 10.24 15.27
CA PRO A 359 12.89 10.65 14.70
C PRO A 359 13.31 9.71 13.55
N SER A 360 14.11 10.24 12.61
CA SER A 360 14.58 9.44 11.45
C SER A 360 15.69 8.44 11.81
N SER A 361 16.42 8.67 12.91
CA SER A 361 17.51 7.79 13.35
C SER A 361 16.95 6.46 13.86
N LEU A 362 17.40 5.35 13.26
CA LEU A 362 17.02 3.99 13.71
C LEU A 362 17.34 3.75 15.18
N LYS A 363 18.49 4.27 15.66
CA LYS A 363 18.88 4.19 17.08
C LYS A 363 17.88 4.91 17.98
N ALA A 364 17.45 6.10 17.58
CA ALA A 364 16.46 6.87 18.34
C ALA A 364 15.07 6.23 18.30
N GLN A 365 14.68 5.67 17.15
CA GLN A 365 13.44 4.90 17.02
C GLN A 365 13.43 3.67 17.92
N ALA A 366 14.56 2.95 18.01
CA ALA A 366 14.69 1.77 18.86
C ALA A 366 14.71 2.10 20.36
N ALA A 367 15.14 3.32 20.73
CA ALA A 367 15.16 3.82 22.10
C ALA A 367 13.84 4.52 22.51
N ALA A 368 12.88 4.64 21.61
CA ALA A 368 11.64 5.34 21.89
C ALA A 368 10.75 4.55 22.85
N GLU A 369 10.47 5.14 24.01
CA GLU A 369 9.51 4.64 24.99
C GLU A 369 8.18 5.36 24.79
N PRO A 370 7.04 4.66 24.61
CA PRO A 370 5.76 5.32 24.39
C PRO A 370 5.26 5.99 25.66
N VAL A 371 4.74 7.21 25.52
CA VAL A 371 3.99 7.92 26.56
C VAL A 371 2.51 7.72 26.26
N PHE A 372 1.80 7.05 27.15
CA PHE A 372 0.41 6.69 26.95
C PHE A 372 -0.56 7.60 27.71
N GLU A 373 -1.66 7.92 27.04
CA GLU A 373 -2.90 8.36 27.65
C GLU A 373 -3.83 7.16 27.80
N GLU A 374 -4.41 6.96 28.99
CA GLU A 374 -5.35 5.88 29.25
C GLU A 374 -6.79 6.35 29.07
N MET A 375 -7.62 5.51 28.50
CA MET A 375 -9.05 5.72 28.32
C MET A 375 -9.84 4.50 28.79
N GLU A 376 -11.05 4.75 29.28
CA GLU A 376 -11.98 3.68 29.61
C GLU A 376 -12.44 2.98 28.35
N GLY A 377 -12.39 1.65 28.36
CA GLY A 377 -12.89 0.82 27.26
C GLY A 377 -14.39 0.60 27.36
N TRP A 378 -14.87 -0.42 26.66
CA TRP A 378 -16.30 -0.78 26.61
C TRP A 378 -16.50 -2.28 26.50
N SER A 379 -17.68 -2.73 26.93
CA SER A 379 -18.08 -4.15 26.89
C SER A 379 -19.08 -4.46 25.79
N GLU A 380 -19.84 -3.45 25.34
CA GLU A 380 -20.85 -3.61 24.30
C GLU A 380 -20.18 -3.73 22.93
N SER A 381 -20.73 -4.59 22.07
CA SER A 381 -20.18 -4.75 20.72
C SER A 381 -20.42 -3.52 19.86
N THR A 382 -19.38 -3.08 19.17
CA THR A 382 -19.46 -2.07 18.12
C THR A 382 -19.62 -2.68 16.73
N ALA A 383 -19.50 -4.01 16.63
CA ALA A 383 -19.56 -4.73 15.35
C ALA A 383 -20.92 -4.54 14.67
N GLY A 384 -20.90 -4.18 13.39
CA GLY A 384 -22.10 -4.00 12.59
C GLY A 384 -22.86 -2.70 12.81
N ALA A 385 -22.33 -1.77 13.63
CA ALA A 385 -22.92 -0.43 13.76
C ALA A 385 -22.91 0.30 12.41
N ARG A 386 -24.06 0.86 12.02
CA ARG A 386 -24.25 1.58 10.74
C ARG A 386 -24.53 3.06 10.93
N SER A 387 -24.66 3.51 12.15
CA SER A 387 -24.81 4.90 12.55
C SER A 387 -23.91 5.19 13.74
N PHE A 388 -23.40 6.41 13.81
CA PHE A 388 -22.61 6.86 14.97
C PHE A 388 -23.38 6.79 16.29
N ARG A 389 -24.72 6.85 16.21
CA ARG A 389 -25.63 6.72 17.37
C ARG A 389 -25.73 5.30 17.92
N ASP A 390 -25.34 4.31 17.12
CA ASP A 390 -25.35 2.88 17.52
C ASP A 390 -24.13 2.52 18.39
N LEU A 391 -23.14 3.42 18.44
CA LEU A 391 -21.92 3.22 19.22
C LEU A 391 -22.15 3.59 20.70
N ASN A 392 -21.54 2.83 21.61
CA ASN A 392 -21.51 3.18 23.03
C ASN A 392 -20.69 4.47 23.26
N ALA A 393 -20.96 5.13 24.41
CA ALA A 393 -20.37 6.42 24.70
C ALA A 393 -18.82 6.40 24.76
N ASN A 394 -18.22 5.31 25.27
CA ASN A 394 -16.76 5.22 25.38
C ASN A 394 -16.10 5.00 24.02
N ALA A 395 -16.72 4.21 23.14
CA ALA A 395 -16.26 4.09 21.74
C ALA A 395 -16.30 5.44 21.02
N VAL A 396 -17.38 6.22 21.20
CA VAL A 396 -17.49 7.59 20.67
C VAL A 396 -16.38 8.48 21.22
N LYS A 397 -16.11 8.45 22.53
CA LYS A 397 -15.03 9.23 23.16
C LYS A 397 -13.67 8.84 22.58
N TYR A 398 -13.42 7.54 22.37
CA TYR A 398 -12.18 7.05 21.78
C TYR A 398 -11.98 7.58 20.36
N VAL A 399 -13.00 7.49 19.50
CA VAL A 399 -12.97 8.03 18.12
C VAL A 399 -12.71 9.54 18.13
N ARG A 400 -13.42 10.31 18.98
CA ARG A 400 -13.22 11.76 19.08
C ARG A 400 -11.83 12.12 19.61
N ARG A 401 -11.31 11.36 20.57
CA ARG A 401 -9.96 11.59 21.07
C ARG A 401 -8.89 11.35 20.01
N ILE A 402 -9.07 10.35 19.17
CA ILE A 402 -8.19 10.12 18.00
C ILE A 402 -8.21 11.36 17.10
N GLU A 403 -9.39 11.87 16.71
CA GLU A 403 -9.52 13.06 15.85
C GLU A 403 -8.76 14.26 16.42
N GLU A 404 -8.92 14.52 17.73
CA GLU A 404 -8.23 15.61 18.43
C GLU A 404 -6.71 15.45 18.40
N LEU A 405 -6.20 14.24 18.67
CA LEU A 405 -4.77 13.98 18.77
C LEU A 405 -4.07 14.01 17.41
N ILE A 406 -4.74 13.56 16.35
CA ILE A 406 -4.13 13.51 15.01
C ILE A 406 -4.39 14.76 14.17
N GLY A 407 -5.36 15.58 14.54
CA GLY A 407 -5.73 16.81 13.83
C GLY A 407 -6.44 16.58 12.51
N ALA A 408 -7.13 15.45 12.34
CA ALA A 408 -7.92 15.13 11.14
C ALA A 408 -9.24 14.45 11.53
N PRO A 409 -10.36 14.75 10.83
CA PRO A 409 -11.66 14.15 11.13
C PRO A 409 -11.74 12.69 10.66
N VAL A 410 -12.57 11.90 11.33
CA VAL A 410 -12.98 10.58 10.85
C VAL A 410 -14.06 10.78 9.79
N ALA A 411 -13.70 10.60 8.52
CA ALA A 411 -14.63 10.67 7.39
C ALA A 411 -15.44 9.38 7.24
N LEU A 412 -14.79 8.23 7.48
CA LEU A 412 -15.40 6.91 7.41
C LEU A 412 -15.04 6.10 8.66
N LEU A 413 -15.99 5.35 9.21
CA LEU A 413 -15.77 4.45 10.32
C LEU A 413 -16.22 3.04 9.94
N SER A 414 -15.30 2.09 9.90
CA SER A 414 -15.57 0.68 9.61
C SER A 414 -15.72 -0.10 10.92
N THR A 415 -16.87 -0.72 11.11
CA THR A 415 -17.27 -1.41 12.35
C THR A 415 -17.27 -2.93 12.23
N SER A 416 -16.99 -3.48 11.05
CA SER A 416 -16.80 -4.92 10.81
C SER A 416 -16.07 -5.16 9.48
N PRO A 417 -15.72 -6.41 9.15
CA PRO A 417 -15.18 -6.74 7.82
C PRO A 417 -16.18 -6.55 6.67
N GLU A 418 -17.49 -6.57 6.96
CA GLU A 418 -18.55 -6.48 5.95
C GLU A 418 -18.58 -5.08 5.32
N ARG A 419 -18.81 -5.04 4.00
CA ARG A 419 -18.81 -3.80 3.22
C ARG A 419 -19.80 -2.75 3.72
N ASP A 420 -21.03 -3.17 4.04
CA ASP A 420 -22.11 -2.29 4.42
C ASP A 420 -21.98 -1.76 5.87
N ASP A 421 -21.11 -2.35 6.67
CA ASP A 421 -20.83 -1.93 8.02
C ASP A 421 -19.75 -0.80 8.03
N THR A 422 -20.06 0.27 7.28
CA THR A 422 -19.24 1.47 7.17
C THR A 422 -20.11 2.70 7.38
N ILE A 423 -19.80 3.47 8.42
CA ILE A 423 -20.47 4.73 8.73
C ILE A 423 -19.76 5.83 7.94
N MET A 424 -20.48 6.52 7.07
CA MET A 424 -19.97 7.69 6.36
C MET A 424 -20.33 8.96 7.11
N MET A 425 -19.35 9.66 7.65
CA MET A 425 -19.51 10.93 8.32
C MET A 425 -19.27 12.11 7.38
N HIS A 426 -18.30 11.96 6.48
CA HIS A 426 -17.99 12.91 5.41
C HIS A 426 -17.78 12.16 4.10
N ASP A 427 -18.29 12.71 3.01
CA ASP A 427 -18.15 12.14 1.68
C ASP A 427 -16.86 12.63 1.01
N PRO A 428 -15.82 11.77 0.84
CA PRO A 428 -14.54 12.19 0.26
C PRO A 428 -14.65 12.74 -1.16
N PHE A 429 -15.66 12.31 -1.94
CA PHE A 429 -15.86 12.79 -3.31
C PHE A 429 -16.59 14.15 -3.40
N ARG A 430 -17.08 14.67 -2.30
CA ARG A 430 -17.71 16.00 -2.25
C ARG A 430 -16.75 17.11 -1.80
N GLY A 431 -15.63 16.75 -1.18
CA GLY A 431 -14.58 17.66 -0.75
C GLY A 431 -14.88 18.34 0.57
#